data_e2226b970b9a308809cba155e6af0fd4
#
_entry.id   e2226b970b9a308809cba155e6af0fd4
#
_cell.length_a   1.000
_cell.length_b   1.000
_cell.length_c   1.000
_cell.angle_alpha   90.00
_cell.angle_beta   90.00
_cell.angle_gamma   90.00
#
_symmetry.space_group_name_H-M   'P 1'
#
loop_
_entity.id
_entity.type
_entity.pdbx_description
1 polymer ?
#
loop_
_entity_poly.entity_id
_entity_poly.type
_entity_poly.pdbx_seq_one_letter_code
_entity_poly.pdbx_strand_id
1 'polypeptide(L)'
;MQRFLSKCVLNTLLFSLLFGVGVHAQTMPLIQLSAGMHLIKAEVAANNQNRQEGLMFRQKMALNEGMLFVFDQNALHCMWMKNTVLPLSVAFLDAQGIILNIEDMQPQSLNDHCALKPAKFALEMNLGWFKYRGIKPGSKITGLAELLNPAK
;
A
#
# COMPACT_ATOMS: atom_id res chain seq x y z
N MET A 1 24.16 69.96 38.69
CA MET A 1 22.81 69.29 38.70
C MET A 1 22.60 68.70 37.36
N GLN A 2 22.95 67.42 37.19
CA GLN A 2 22.69 66.64 35.93
C GLN A 2 21.86 65.42 36.29
N ARG A 3 20.66 65.35 35.69
CA ARG A 3 19.72 64.25 35.83
C ARG A 3 20.08 63.14 34.84
N PHE A 4 20.47 61.99 35.35
CA PHE A 4 20.63 60.79 34.57
C PHE A 4 19.24 60.15 34.30
N LEU A 5 18.82 60.09 33.03
CA LEU A 5 17.68 59.36 32.59
C LEU A 5 18.13 57.91 32.20
N SER A 6 17.75 56.96 33.05
CA SER A 6 17.95 55.58 32.80
C SER A 6 16.93 55.07 31.72
N LYS A 7 17.43 54.64 30.56
CA LYS A 7 16.61 54.00 29.53
C LYS A 7 16.50 52.51 29.86
N CYS A 8 15.34 52.09 30.36
CA CYS A 8 14.98 50.69 30.41
C CYS A 8 14.73 50.16 28.98
N VAL A 9 15.63 49.31 28.49
CA VAL A 9 15.44 48.56 27.27
C VAL A 9 14.66 47.31 27.64
N LEU A 10 13.38 47.30 27.28
CA LEU A 10 12.50 46.14 27.43
C LEU A 10 12.78 45.13 26.29
N ASN A 11 13.52 44.08 26.62
CA ASN A 11 13.89 43.01 25.69
C ASN A 11 12.74 42.01 25.61
N THR A 12 11.85 42.19 24.62
CA THR A 12 10.75 41.25 24.33
C THR A 12 11.31 40.01 23.61
N LEU A 13 11.55 38.95 24.37
CA LEU A 13 11.84 37.63 23.81
C LEU A 13 10.57 37.08 23.10
N LEU A 14 10.60 37.14 21.77
CA LEU A 14 9.58 36.49 20.93
C LEU A 14 9.85 34.98 20.91
N PHE A 15 9.13 34.24 21.76
CA PHE A 15 9.21 32.77 21.79
C PHE A 15 8.37 32.19 20.63
N SER A 16 9.03 31.94 19.49
CA SER A 16 8.40 31.29 18.34
C SER A 16 8.07 29.83 18.66
N LEU A 17 6.82 29.55 18.99
CA LEU A 17 6.30 28.18 19.06
C LEU A 17 6.26 27.58 17.64
N LEU A 18 7.28 26.81 17.31
CA LEU A 18 7.27 25.92 16.15
C LEU A 18 6.31 24.76 16.44
N PHE A 19 5.05 24.89 16.01
CA PHE A 19 4.15 23.75 15.91
C PHE A 19 4.67 22.82 14.83
N GLY A 20 5.42 21.80 15.23
CA GLY A 20 5.76 20.69 14.37
C GLY A 20 4.49 19.96 13.98
N VAL A 21 4.00 20.16 12.75
CA VAL A 21 2.95 19.33 12.16
C VAL A 21 3.56 17.94 11.97
N GLY A 22 3.34 17.06 12.94
CA GLY A 22 3.72 15.66 12.82
C GLY A 22 2.94 15.04 11.64
N VAL A 23 3.64 14.78 10.54
CA VAL A 23 3.09 13.96 9.47
C VAL A 23 2.91 12.56 10.05
N HIS A 24 1.71 12.23 10.51
CA HIS A 24 1.36 10.86 10.85
C HIS A 24 1.32 10.07 9.55
N ALA A 25 2.34 9.26 9.32
CA ALA A 25 2.27 8.23 8.31
C ALA A 25 1.12 7.29 8.69
N GLN A 26 0.05 7.31 7.90
CA GLN A 26 -1.12 6.47 8.15
C GLN A 26 -0.71 5.02 7.89
N THR A 27 -0.57 4.22 8.95
CA THR A 27 -0.26 2.80 8.81
C THR A 27 -1.44 2.07 8.18
N MET A 28 -1.19 1.35 7.08
CA MET A 28 -2.23 0.53 6.46
C MET A 28 -2.58 -0.66 7.36
N PRO A 29 -3.86 -1.03 7.44
CA PRO A 29 -4.27 -2.25 8.16
C PRO A 29 -3.54 -3.48 7.61
N LEU A 30 -3.22 -4.42 8.48
CA LEU A 30 -2.62 -5.70 8.11
C LEU A 30 -3.68 -6.79 8.14
N ILE A 31 -3.66 -7.67 7.13
CA ILE A 31 -4.53 -8.83 7.06
C ILE A 31 -3.69 -10.09 6.82
N GLN A 32 -4.14 -11.21 7.38
CA GLN A 32 -3.58 -12.52 7.10
C GLN A 32 -4.40 -13.20 6.00
N LEU A 33 -3.75 -13.46 4.88
CA LEU A 33 -4.31 -14.21 3.75
C LEU A 33 -3.64 -15.57 3.65
N SER A 34 -4.24 -16.47 2.87
CA SER A 34 -3.56 -17.71 2.47
C SER A 34 -3.85 -18.10 1.02
N ALA A 35 -2.84 -18.72 0.40
CA ALA A 35 -2.88 -19.35 -0.90
C ALA A 35 -2.52 -20.83 -0.72
N GLY A 36 -3.52 -21.72 -0.59
CA GLY A 36 -3.29 -23.08 -0.15
C GLY A 36 -2.66 -23.12 1.25
N MET A 37 -1.47 -23.74 1.37
CA MET A 37 -0.73 -23.81 2.64
C MET A 37 0.15 -22.58 2.94
N HIS A 38 0.26 -21.63 2.01
CA HIS A 38 1.16 -20.49 2.13
C HIS A 38 0.44 -19.31 2.78
N LEU A 39 0.93 -18.90 3.95
CA LEU A 39 0.44 -17.72 4.65
C LEU A 39 1.07 -16.45 4.06
N ILE A 40 0.27 -15.41 3.95
CA ILE A 40 0.63 -14.09 3.44
C ILE A 40 0.22 -13.05 4.48
N LYS A 41 1.11 -12.14 4.80
CA LYS A 41 0.84 -10.94 5.60
C LYS A 41 0.74 -9.76 4.64
N ALA A 42 -0.46 -9.28 4.38
CA ALA A 42 -0.68 -8.19 3.43
C ALA A 42 -1.10 -6.90 4.13
N GLU A 43 -0.50 -5.78 3.71
CA GLU A 43 -1.05 -4.46 3.99
C GLU A 43 -2.26 -4.22 3.09
N VAL A 44 -3.29 -3.53 3.62
CA VAL A 44 -4.55 -3.31 2.88
C VAL A 44 -4.64 -1.89 2.36
N ALA A 45 -4.57 -1.73 1.04
CA ALA A 45 -4.77 -0.47 0.34
C ALA A 45 -6.24 -0.36 -0.12
N ALA A 46 -7.12 0.16 0.77
CA ALA A 46 -8.56 0.21 0.53
C ALA A 46 -9.11 1.60 0.19
N ASN A 47 -8.33 2.68 0.41
CA ASN A 47 -8.71 4.03 0.02
C ASN A 47 -7.90 4.51 -1.18
N ASN A 48 -8.34 5.60 -1.83
CA ASN A 48 -7.69 6.12 -3.04
C ASN A 48 -6.23 6.50 -2.81
N GLN A 49 -5.89 7.11 -1.69
CA GLN A 49 -4.53 7.53 -1.38
C GLN A 49 -3.62 6.31 -1.25
N ASN A 50 -4.01 5.30 -0.47
CA ASN A 50 -3.23 4.08 -0.26
C ASN A 50 -3.08 3.29 -1.56
N ARG A 51 -4.14 3.22 -2.40
CA ARG A 51 -4.06 2.58 -3.72
C ARG A 51 -3.13 3.30 -4.69
N GLN A 52 -3.09 4.65 -4.65
CA GLN A 52 -2.18 5.43 -5.49
C GLN A 52 -0.72 5.29 -5.06
N GLU A 53 -0.46 5.24 -3.76
CA GLU A 53 0.88 5.09 -3.23
C GLU A 53 1.39 3.65 -3.38
N GLY A 54 0.57 2.66 -3.02
CA GLY A 54 0.93 1.25 -3.10
C GLY A 54 2.27 0.96 -2.42
N LEU A 55 3.15 0.25 -3.12
CA LEU A 55 4.51 -0.10 -2.68
C LEU A 55 5.59 0.90 -3.14
N MET A 56 5.19 2.10 -3.60
CA MET A 56 6.15 3.15 -3.99
C MET A 56 7.15 3.44 -2.86
N PHE A 57 8.40 3.70 -3.25
CA PHE A 57 9.51 4.08 -2.36
C PHE A 57 9.94 3.00 -1.34
N ARG A 58 9.30 1.82 -1.32
CA ARG A 58 9.70 0.70 -0.47
C ARG A 58 11.00 0.08 -0.99
N GLN A 59 11.97 -0.08 -0.10
CA GLN A 59 13.29 -0.64 -0.44
C GLN A 59 13.36 -2.15 -0.21
N LYS A 60 12.47 -2.69 0.62
CA LYS A 60 12.43 -4.12 0.97
C LYS A 60 11.01 -4.55 1.35
N MET A 61 10.74 -5.82 1.12
CA MET A 61 9.51 -6.51 1.53
C MET A 61 9.90 -7.95 1.88
N ALA A 62 9.46 -8.45 3.04
CA ALA A 62 9.78 -9.82 3.45
C ALA A 62 9.11 -10.84 2.52
N LEU A 63 9.63 -12.08 2.51
CA LEU A 63 9.27 -13.10 1.52
C LEU A 63 7.75 -13.34 1.41
N ASN A 64 7.05 -13.38 2.55
CA ASN A 64 5.61 -13.63 2.62
C ASN A 64 4.80 -12.37 2.98
N GLU A 65 5.38 -11.19 2.82
CA GLU A 65 4.68 -9.92 2.89
C GLU A 65 4.24 -9.48 1.49
N GLY A 66 3.16 -8.69 1.44
CA GLY A 66 2.60 -8.16 0.22
C GLY A 66 1.66 -7.01 0.48
N MET A 67 1.00 -6.54 -0.58
CA MET A 67 -0.06 -5.53 -0.48
C MET A 67 -1.30 -5.99 -1.22
N LEU A 68 -2.43 -5.89 -0.52
CA LEU A 68 -3.75 -6.18 -1.09
C LEU A 68 -4.47 -4.86 -1.40
N PHE A 69 -4.69 -4.62 -2.67
CA PHE A 69 -5.51 -3.53 -3.17
C PHE A 69 -6.97 -3.96 -3.18
N VAL A 70 -7.83 -3.17 -2.55
CA VAL A 70 -9.28 -3.37 -2.52
C VAL A 70 -9.92 -2.31 -3.39
N PHE A 71 -10.52 -2.70 -4.50
CA PHE A 71 -11.17 -1.78 -5.42
C PHE A 71 -12.63 -1.55 -5.00
N ASP A 72 -13.14 -0.34 -5.24
CA ASP A 72 -14.52 0.01 -4.90
C ASP A 72 -15.52 -0.79 -5.75
N GLN A 73 -15.17 -1.02 -7.01
CA GLN A 73 -16.01 -1.73 -7.98
C GLN A 73 -15.27 -2.86 -8.66
N ASN A 74 -16.01 -3.88 -9.11
CA ASN A 74 -15.50 -4.88 -10.04
C ASN A 74 -15.34 -4.25 -11.42
N ALA A 75 -14.09 -4.09 -11.87
CA ALA A 75 -13.76 -3.52 -13.17
C ALA A 75 -12.44 -4.06 -13.70
N LEU A 76 -12.09 -3.73 -14.93
CA LEU A 76 -10.76 -3.97 -15.48
C LEU A 76 -9.80 -2.94 -14.85
N HIS A 77 -9.11 -3.34 -13.79
CA HIS A 77 -8.11 -2.53 -13.12
C HIS A 77 -6.73 -2.82 -13.67
N CYS A 78 -5.89 -1.78 -13.74
CA CYS A 78 -4.49 -1.90 -14.15
C CYS A 78 -3.58 -1.41 -13.01
N MET A 79 -2.40 -2.03 -12.91
CA MET A 79 -1.33 -1.68 -11.98
C MET A 79 -0.10 -1.22 -12.78
N TRP A 80 0.73 -0.40 -12.18
CA TRP A 80 1.97 0.11 -12.74
C TRP A 80 3.08 0.11 -11.68
N MET A 81 4.33 0.27 -12.12
CA MET A 81 5.51 0.23 -11.24
C MET A 81 6.16 1.60 -11.02
N LYS A 82 5.39 2.69 -11.23
CA LYS A 82 5.89 4.06 -11.00
C LYS A 82 6.45 4.19 -9.58
N ASN A 83 7.66 4.73 -9.44
CA ASN A 83 8.36 4.93 -8.17
C ASN A 83 8.52 3.66 -7.31
N THR A 84 8.35 2.46 -7.88
CA THR A 84 8.45 1.18 -7.19
C THR A 84 9.73 0.47 -7.61
N VAL A 85 10.69 0.36 -6.70
CA VAL A 85 12.00 -0.25 -6.97
C VAL A 85 12.03 -1.75 -6.69
N LEU A 86 11.01 -2.27 -5.98
CA LEU A 86 10.86 -3.70 -5.72
C LEU A 86 10.40 -4.40 -7.00
N PRO A 87 11.04 -5.50 -7.43
CA PRO A 87 10.47 -6.36 -8.46
C PRO A 87 9.28 -7.13 -7.88
N LEU A 88 8.11 -7.06 -8.54
CA LEU A 88 6.85 -7.58 -8.04
C LEU A 88 6.16 -8.51 -9.03
N SER A 89 5.28 -9.37 -8.51
CA SER A 89 4.22 -10.03 -9.28
C SER A 89 2.88 -9.61 -8.72
N VAL A 90 1.91 -9.28 -9.58
CA VAL A 90 0.53 -8.97 -9.19
C VAL A 90 -0.41 -10.09 -9.62
N ALA A 91 -1.28 -10.52 -8.70
CA ALA A 91 -2.41 -11.39 -8.99
C ALA A 91 -3.71 -10.59 -8.90
N PHE A 92 -4.50 -10.56 -9.98
CA PHE A 92 -5.84 -9.99 -9.98
C PHE A 92 -6.85 -11.03 -9.53
N LEU A 93 -7.76 -10.65 -8.62
CA LEU A 93 -8.71 -11.58 -7.99
C LEU A 93 -10.15 -11.09 -8.21
N ASP A 94 -11.04 -12.03 -8.39
CA ASP A 94 -12.48 -11.75 -8.33
C ASP A 94 -12.96 -11.52 -6.88
N ALA A 95 -14.26 -11.24 -6.71
CA ALA A 95 -14.85 -11.03 -5.38
C ALA A 95 -14.84 -12.29 -4.49
N GLN A 96 -14.66 -13.48 -5.06
CA GLN A 96 -14.56 -14.75 -4.35
C GLN A 96 -13.11 -15.12 -4.00
N GLY A 97 -12.15 -14.28 -4.41
CA GLY A 97 -10.72 -14.49 -4.20
C GLY A 97 -10.08 -15.47 -5.19
N ILE A 98 -10.75 -15.76 -6.31
CA ILE A 98 -10.17 -16.59 -7.37
C ILE A 98 -9.22 -15.74 -8.22
N ILE A 99 -8.01 -16.23 -8.44
CA ILE A 99 -7.02 -15.56 -9.28
C ILE A 99 -7.49 -15.61 -10.75
N LEU A 100 -7.62 -14.43 -11.36
CA LEU A 100 -8.01 -14.25 -12.75
C LEU A 100 -6.80 -14.34 -13.69
N ASN A 101 -5.76 -13.59 -13.38
CA ASN A 101 -4.46 -13.62 -14.05
C ASN A 101 -3.36 -13.15 -13.08
N ILE A 102 -2.11 -13.43 -13.45
CA ILE A 102 -0.91 -13.01 -12.73
C ILE A 102 0.02 -12.38 -13.75
N GLU A 103 0.60 -11.21 -13.39
CA GLU A 103 1.57 -10.49 -14.20
C GLU A 103 2.85 -10.26 -13.39
N ASP A 104 4.01 -10.48 -14.02
CA ASP A 104 5.31 -10.09 -13.46
C ASP A 104 5.64 -8.66 -13.92
N MET A 105 5.99 -7.80 -12.98
CA MET A 105 6.14 -6.37 -13.19
C MET A 105 7.58 -5.93 -12.97
N GLN A 106 8.12 -5.17 -13.94
CA GLN A 106 9.49 -4.65 -13.89
C GLN A 106 9.56 -3.37 -13.04
N PRO A 107 10.56 -3.23 -12.15
CA PRO A 107 10.74 -2.02 -11.35
C PRO A 107 10.72 -0.75 -12.19
N GLN A 108 10.08 0.30 -11.69
CA GLN A 108 10.01 1.64 -12.27
C GLN A 108 9.38 1.73 -13.68
N SER A 109 8.78 0.64 -14.18
CA SER A 109 8.06 0.62 -15.44
C SER A 109 6.77 1.44 -15.33
N LEU A 110 6.43 2.12 -16.42
CA LEU A 110 5.13 2.80 -16.57
C LEU A 110 4.15 1.99 -17.43
N ASN A 111 4.51 0.76 -17.79
CA ASN A 111 3.62 -0.13 -18.52
C ASN A 111 2.44 -0.52 -17.63
N ASP A 112 1.26 -0.55 -18.22
CA ASP A 112 0.07 -1.04 -17.56
C ASP A 112 0.06 -2.57 -17.53
N HIS A 113 -0.21 -3.12 -16.34
CA HIS A 113 -0.47 -4.54 -16.11
C HIS A 113 -1.92 -4.67 -15.68
N CYS A 114 -2.76 -5.28 -16.52
CA CYS A 114 -4.21 -5.19 -16.35
C CYS A 114 -4.86 -6.54 -16.03
N ALA A 115 -5.97 -6.47 -15.28
CA ALA A 115 -6.85 -7.60 -15.08
C ALA A 115 -7.50 -8.02 -16.42
N LEU A 116 -7.50 -9.31 -16.73
CA LEU A 116 -8.14 -9.86 -17.95
C LEU A 116 -9.67 -9.97 -17.82
N LYS A 117 -10.21 -9.88 -16.61
CA LYS A 117 -11.64 -9.88 -16.28
C LYS A 117 -11.88 -8.90 -15.14
N PRO A 118 -13.13 -8.46 -14.88
CA PRO A 118 -13.44 -7.59 -13.75
C PRO A 118 -12.89 -8.15 -12.43
N ALA A 119 -12.00 -7.40 -11.79
CA ALA A 119 -11.34 -7.75 -10.54
C ALA A 119 -11.87 -6.90 -9.38
N LYS A 120 -12.02 -7.51 -8.19
CA LYS A 120 -12.34 -6.84 -6.93
C LYS A 120 -11.09 -6.51 -6.13
N PHE A 121 -10.02 -7.30 -6.32
CA PHE A 121 -8.77 -7.16 -5.61
C PHE A 121 -7.57 -7.32 -6.56
N ALA A 122 -6.43 -6.75 -6.14
CA ALA A 122 -5.12 -7.10 -6.67
C ALA A 122 -4.18 -7.40 -5.49
N LEU A 123 -3.40 -8.47 -5.59
CA LEU A 123 -2.43 -8.86 -4.57
C LEU A 123 -1.02 -8.77 -5.17
N GLU A 124 -0.22 -7.83 -4.68
CA GLU A 124 1.18 -7.68 -5.03
C GLU A 124 2.07 -8.45 -4.04
N MET A 125 2.98 -9.24 -4.59
CA MET A 125 3.97 -10.05 -3.87
C MET A 125 5.35 -9.85 -4.49
N ASN A 126 6.41 -10.29 -3.81
CA ASN A 126 7.74 -10.35 -4.41
C ASN A 126 7.71 -11.09 -5.75
N LEU A 127 8.52 -10.65 -6.71
CA LEU A 127 8.60 -11.25 -8.05
C LEU A 127 8.72 -12.78 -8.00
N GLY A 128 7.87 -13.46 -8.76
CA GLY A 128 7.85 -14.91 -8.87
C GLY A 128 7.23 -15.64 -7.68
N TRP A 129 6.75 -14.94 -6.63
CA TRP A 129 6.21 -15.56 -5.42
C TRP A 129 5.13 -16.61 -5.70
N PHE A 130 4.21 -16.30 -6.60
CA PHE A 130 3.13 -17.21 -7.02
C PHE A 130 3.69 -18.41 -7.77
N LYS A 131 4.53 -18.17 -8.76
CA LYS A 131 5.12 -19.21 -9.62
C LYS A 131 5.91 -20.25 -8.81
N TYR A 132 6.77 -19.80 -7.90
CA TYR A 132 7.60 -20.71 -7.07
C TYR A 132 6.79 -21.56 -6.10
N ARG A 133 5.51 -21.21 -5.87
CA ARG A 133 4.58 -21.95 -5.00
C ARG A 133 3.51 -22.71 -5.76
N GLY A 134 3.60 -22.77 -7.10
CA GLY A 134 2.63 -23.45 -7.95
C GLY A 134 1.24 -22.80 -7.96
N ILE A 135 1.15 -21.53 -7.52
CA ILE A 135 -0.08 -20.73 -7.52
C ILE A 135 -0.26 -20.14 -8.91
N LYS A 136 -1.45 -20.34 -9.49
CA LYS A 136 -1.76 -20.00 -10.88
C LYS A 136 -3.18 -19.44 -11.02
N PRO A 137 -3.56 -18.88 -12.16
CA PRO A 137 -4.96 -18.54 -12.44
C PRO A 137 -5.89 -19.71 -12.12
N GLY A 138 -7.02 -19.40 -11.45
CA GLY A 138 -7.94 -20.40 -10.88
C GLY A 138 -7.63 -20.83 -9.44
N SER A 139 -6.43 -20.56 -8.92
CA SER A 139 -6.14 -20.75 -7.49
C SER A 139 -6.93 -19.76 -6.64
N LYS A 140 -7.22 -20.12 -5.39
CA LYS A 140 -8.00 -19.30 -4.48
C LYS A 140 -7.11 -18.68 -3.39
N ILE A 141 -7.26 -17.37 -3.19
CA ILE A 141 -6.77 -16.64 -2.02
C ILE A 141 -7.90 -16.59 -1.00
N THR A 142 -7.63 -16.95 0.24
CA THR A 142 -8.59 -16.92 1.35
C THR A 142 -8.21 -15.88 2.40
N GLY A 143 -9.14 -15.55 3.33
CA GLY A 143 -8.96 -14.50 4.34
C GLY A 143 -9.56 -13.15 3.94
N LEU A 144 -10.21 -13.03 2.77
CA LEU A 144 -10.79 -11.79 2.26
C LEU A 144 -12.17 -11.42 2.85
N ALA A 145 -12.80 -12.35 3.58
CA ALA A 145 -14.18 -12.19 4.04
C ALA A 145 -14.38 -10.97 4.95
N GLU A 146 -13.41 -10.65 5.80
CA GLU A 146 -13.46 -9.49 6.70
C GLU A 146 -13.50 -8.16 5.95
N LEU A 147 -12.92 -8.10 4.76
CA LEU A 147 -12.89 -6.89 3.92
C LEU A 147 -14.18 -6.69 3.12
N LEU A 148 -14.92 -7.77 2.87
CA LEU A 148 -16.20 -7.73 2.15
C LEU A 148 -17.37 -7.39 3.06
N ASN A 149 -17.23 -7.69 4.35
CA ASN A 149 -18.24 -7.43 5.40
C ASN A 149 -17.57 -6.77 6.60
N PRO A 150 -17.13 -5.50 6.51
CA PRO A 150 -16.61 -4.82 7.68
C PRO A 150 -17.71 -4.80 8.75
N ALA A 151 -17.38 -5.30 9.94
CA ALA A 151 -18.30 -5.27 11.07
C ALA A 151 -18.84 -3.84 11.26
N LYS A 152 -20.17 -3.71 11.31
CA LYS A 152 -20.87 -2.45 11.54
C LYS A 152 -20.56 -1.91 12.93
#